data_f264cde386786746446e93061b17c7b2
#
_entry.id   f264cde386786746446e93061b17c7b2
#
_cell.length_a   1.000
_cell.length_b   1.000
_cell.length_c   1.000
_cell.angle_alpha   90.00
_cell.angle_beta   90.00
_cell.angle_gamma   90.00
#
_symmetry.space_group_name_H-M   'P 1'
#
loop_
_entity.id
_entity.type
_entity.pdbx_description
1 polymer ?
#
loop_
_entity_poly.entity_id
_entity_poly.type
_entity_poly.pdbx_seq_one_letter_code
_entity_poly.pdbx_strand_id
1 'polypeptide(L)'
;MTHGVDTSFVLAVEIVEHAHHVEALRLLGELLARGDRVAIAPQVLAEFVHVVTDVRRFQRPFSMEIALNKSERWWNAAEADQVLPKDVAITLFHSWMRRYQLGRKRVLDTLLAATYRAADVTSLLTLNATDFTVFDELSCIPPLEIS
;
A
#
# COMPACT_ATOMS: atom_id res chain seq x y z
N MET A 1 0.60 -14.52 8.30
CA MET A 1 0.36 -14.09 6.91
C MET A 1 0.97 -12.73 6.69
N THR A 2 1.45 -12.43 5.49
CA THR A 2 1.99 -11.11 5.17
C THR A 2 1.05 -10.40 4.19
N HIS A 3 0.72 -9.15 4.49
CA HIS A 3 -0.18 -8.34 3.68
C HIS A 3 0.59 -7.16 3.07
N GLY A 4 0.53 -7.01 1.75
CA GLY A 4 1.04 -5.81 1.10
C GLY A 4 0.19 -4.62 1.49
N VAL A 5 0.80 -3.43 1.52
CA VAL A 5 0.05 -2.19 1.74
C VAL A 5 0.18 -1.29 0.52
N ASP A 6 -0.89 -0.61 0.15
CA ASP A 6 -0.80 0.47 -0.82
C ASP A 6 -0.85 1.83 -0.12
N THR A 7 -0.63 2.88 -0.88
CA THR A 7 -0.57 4.24 -0.33
C THR A 7 -1.88 4.66 0.31
N SER A 8 -3.03 4.26 -0.25
CA SER A 8 -4.34 4.65 0.30
C SER A 8 -4.54 4.14 1.72
N PHE A 9 -4.06 2.94 2.02
CA PHE A 9 -4.15 2.37 3.35
C PHE A 9 -3.22 3.08 4.33
N VAL A 10 -1.98 3.34 3.94
CA VAL A 10 -1.02 4.08 4.78
C VAL A 10 -1.54 5.47 5.11
N LEU A 11 -2.13 6.16 4.12
CA LEU A 11 -2.75 7.48 4.34
C LEU A 11 -3.86 7.40 5.39
N ALA A 12 -4.74 6.41 5.28
CA ALA A 12 -5.84 6.25 6.24
C ALA A 12 -5.33 5.96 7.66
N VAL A 13 -4.27 5.18 7.80
CA VAL A 13 -3.65 4.88 9.10
C VAL A 13 -3.01 6.13 9.71
N GLU A 14 -2.32 6.93 8.91
CA GLU A 14 -1.50 8.04 9.41
C GLU A 14 -2.24 9.37 9.53
N ILE A 15 -3.31 9.59 8.79
CA ILE A 15 -4.06 10.84 8.80
C ILE A 15 -5.28 10.70 9.70
N VAL A 16 -5.24 11.33 10.89
CA VAL A 16 -6.30 11.23 11.90
C VAL A 16 -7.65 11.71 11.38
N GLU A 17 -7.66 12.72 10.52
CA GLU A 17 -8.86 13.31 9.95
C GLU A 17 -9.42 12.52 8.75
N HIS A 18 -8.71 11.46 8.31
CA HIS A 18 -9.15 10.63 7.20
C HIS A 18 -10.47 9.93 7.53
N ALA A 19 -11.40 9.89 6.57
CA ALA A 19 -12.72 9.28 6.76
C ALA A 19 -12.66 7.82 7.24
N HIS A 20 -11.62 7.08 6.85
CA HIS A 20 -11.45 5.67 7.19
C HIS A 20 -10.30 5.42 8.19
N HIS A 21 -9.88 6.46 8.92
CA HIS A 21 -8.77 6.34 9.86
C HIS A 21 -9.04 5.28 10.94
N VAL A 22 -10.20 5.33 11.57
CA VAL A 22 -10.54 4.42 12.68
C VAL A 22 -10.54 2.96 12.22
N GLU A 23 -11.18 2.70 11.08
CA GLU A 23 -11.28 1.35 10.53
C GLU A 23 -9.91 0.82 10.08
N ALA A 24 -9.12 1.65 9.42
CA ALA A 24 -7.78 1.25 8.96
C ALA A 24 -6.85 0.95 10.13
N LEU A 25 -6.86 1.81 11.14
CA LEU A 25 -6.03 1.64 12.34
C LEU A 25 -6.45 0.38 13.12
N ARG A 26 -7.76 0.15 13.25
CA ARG A 26 -8.28 -1.05 13.91
C ARG A 26 -7.85 -2.32 13.16
N LEU A 27 -8.05 -2.34 11.84
CA LEU A 27 -7.66 -3.48 11.03
C LEU A 27 -6.17 -3.80 11.16
N LEU A 28 -5.31 -2.79 11.04
CA LEU A 28 -3.87 -2.97 11.19
C LEU A 28 -3.54 -3.57 12.56
N GLY A 29 -4.13 -3.01 13.63
CA GLY A 29 -3.93 -3.50 14.99
C GLY A 29 -4.36 -4.95 15.17
N GLU A 30 -5.50 -5.36 14.60
CA GLU A 30 -6.00 -6.73 14.67
C GLU A 30 -5.08 -7.71 13.94
N LEU A 31 -4.60 -7.33 12.74
CA LEU A 31 -3.70 -8.17 11.97
C LEU A 31 -2.37 -8.38 12.70
N LEU A 32 -1.79 -7.31 13.20
CA LEU A 32 -0.52 -7.39 13.93
C LEU A 32 -0.65 -8.17 15.24
N ALA A 33 -1.78 -8.01 15.96
CA ALA A 33 -2.03 -8.71 17.21
C ALA A 33 -2.10 -10.22 17.04
N ARG A 34 -2.53 -10.70 15.89
CA ARG A 34 -2.56 -12.15 15.61
C ARG A 34 -1.28 -12.67 14.97
N GLY A 35 -0.26 -11.82 14.84
CA GLY A 35 1.06 -12.22 14.34
C GLY A 35 1.24 -12.05 12.84
N ASP A 36 0.30 -11.42 12.13
CA ASP A 36 0.47 -11.10 10.72
C ASP A 36 1.52 -9.99 10.54
N ARG A 37 2.06 -9.89 9.33
CA ARG A 37 3.08 -8.91 8.97
C ARG A 37 2.61 -8.05 7.82
N VAL A 38 3.23 -6.91 7.62
CA VAL A 38 2.98 -6.04 6.46
C VAL A 38 4.19 -6.05 5.53
N ALA A 39 3.92 -6.14 4.24
CA ALA A 39 4.94 -5.97 3.21
C ALA A 39 4.83 -4.54 2.69
N ILE A 40 5.97 -3.88 2.54
CA ILE A 40 6.00 -2.49 2.10
C ILE A 40 7.03 -2.30 0.98
N ALA A 41 6.56 -1.74 -0.13
CA ALA A 41 7.41 -1.40 -1.27
C ALA A 41 7.84 0.07 -1.17
N PRO A 42 9.05 0.42 -1.64
CA PRO A 42 9.55 1.81 -1.57
C PRO A 42 8.64 2.83 -2.23
N GLN A 43 7.97 2.46 -3.34
CA GLN A 43 7.08 3.39 -4.04
C GLN A 43 5.90 3.86 -3.18
N VAL A 44 5.43 3.01 -2.27
CA VAL A 44 4.35 3.37 -1.34
C VAL A 44 4.79 4.48 -0.41
N LEU A 45 6.01 4.38 0.11
CA LEU A 45 6.58 5.40 1.00
C LEU A 45 6.82 6.72 0.27
N ALA A 46 7.35 6.65 -0.95
CA ALA A 46 7.58 7.84 -1.77
C ALA A 46 6.26 8.56 -2.07
N GLU A 47 5.24 7.82 -2.47
CA GLU A 47 3.92 8.39 -2.74
C GLU A 47 3.28 8.95 -1.48
N PHE A 48 3.38 8.24 -0.34
CA PHE A 48 2.91 8.74 0.95
C PHE A 48 3.51 10.10 1.27
N VAL A 49 4.83 10.23 1.22
CA VAL A 49 5.52 11.49 1.51
C VAL A 49 5.06 12.60 0.55
N HIS A 50 4.95 12.27 -0.73
CA HIS A 50 4.50 13.22 -1.75
C HIS A 50 3.07 13.74 -1.46
N VAL A 51 2.17 12.86 -1.08
CA VAL A 51 0.77 13.22 -0.84
C VAL A 51 0.59 14.01 0.46
N VAL A 52 1.16 13.56 1.58
CA VAL A 52 0.89 14.17 2.89
C VAL A 52 1.55 15.54 3.07
N THR A 53 2.51 15.88 2.24
CA THR A 53 3.18 17.19 2.25
C THR A 53 2.56 18.18 1.25
N ASP A 54 1.52 17.78 0.52
CA ASP A 54 0.91 18.62 -0.52
C ASP A 54 -0.05 19.64 0.10
N VAL A 55 0.34 20.91 0.06
CA VAL A 55 -0.46 22.04 0.58
C VAL A 55 -1.77 22.24 -0.19
N ARG A 56 -1.89 21.69 -1.39
CA ARG A 56 -3.11 21.79 -2.21
C ARG A 56 -4.16 20.77 -1.80
N ARG A 57 -3.75 19.66 -1.17
CA ARG A 57 -4.64 18.57 -0.76
C ARG A 57 -5.12 18.69 0.67
N PHE A 58 -4.31 19.29 1.55
CA PHE A 58 -4.56 19.32 2.98
C PHE A 58 -4.47 20.75 3.51
N GLN A 59 -5.42 21.15 4.38
CA GLN A 59 -5.33 22.42 5.10
C GLN A 59 -4.14 22.42 6.06
N ARG A 60 -3.83 21.25 6.63
CA ARG A 60 -2.72 21.07 7.56
C ARG A 60 -1.83 19.91 7.07
N PRO A 61 -1.06 20.13 6.01
CA PRO A 61 -0.17 19.09 5.51
C PRO A 61 0.93 18.81 6.54
N PHE A 62 1.45 17.58 6.50
CA PHE A 62 2.63 17.28 7.30
C PHE A 62 3.82 18.06 6.74
N SER A 63 4.74 18.48 7.64
CA SER A 63 6.04 18.95 7.20
C SER A 63 6.81 17.79 6.54
N MET A 64 7.79 18.11 5.71
CA MET A 64 8.63 17.09 5.10
C MET A 64 9.30 16.21 6.17
N GLU A 65 9.80 16.83 7.25
CA GLU A 65 10.45 16.08 8.34
C GLU A 65 9.49 15.08 9.02
N ILE A 66 8.27 15.50 9.31
CA ILE A 66 7.26 14.59 9.91
C ILE A 66 6.93 13.46 8.94
N ALA A 67 6.74 13.78 7.67
CA ALA A 67 6.42 12.76 6.65
C ALA A 67 7.55 11.73 6.52
N LEU A 68 8.81 12.18 6.50
CA LEU A 68 9.96 11.30 6.42
C LEU A 68 10.09 10.42 7.67
N ASN A 69 9.87 10.98 8.86
CA ASN A 69 9.90 10.22 10.10
C ASN A 69 8.84 9.09 10.11
N LYS A 70 7.63 9.39 9.61
CA LYS A 70 6.57 8.39 9.51
C LYS A 70 6.92 7.31 8.48
N SER A 71 7.47 7.71 7.34
CA SER A 71 7.94 6.81 6.29
C SER A 71 9.02 5.85 6.83
N GLU A 72 10.00 6.38 7.58
CA GLU A 72 11.05 5.58 8.20
C GLU A 72 10.49 4.58 9.21
N ARG A 73 9.48 4.96 9.99
CA ARG A 73 8.84 4.06 10.94
C ARG A 73 8.17 2.88 10.25
N TRP A 74 7.48 3.12 9.12
CA TRP A 74 6.88 2.04 8.34
C TRP A 74 7.96 1.10 7.80
N TRP A 75 9.03 1.68 7.23
CA TRP A 75 10.09 0.90 6.60
C TRP A 75 10.87 0.05 7.60
N ASN A 76 11.10 0.56 8.81
CA ASN A 76 11.94 -0.07 9.82
C ASN A 76 11.15 -0.79 10.93
N ALA A 77 9.83 -0.88 10.82
CA ALA A 77 9.02 -1.56 11.83
C ALA A 77 9.39 -3.05 11.89
N ALA A 78 9.39 -3.60 13.11
CA ALA A 78 9.70 -5.01 13.32
C ALA A 78 8.73 -5.94 12.58
N GLU A 79 7.49 -5.49 12.39
CA GLU A 79 6.43 -6.24 11.72
C GLU A 79 6.40 -6.03 10.20
N ALA A 80 7.33 -5.25 9.66
CA ALA A 80 7.38 -4.93 8.24
C ALA A 80 8.39 -5.78 7.49
N ASP A 81 7.99 -6.27 6.33
CA ASP A 81 8.87 -6.90 5.34
C ASP A 81 9.10 -5.93 4.21
N GLN A 82 10.36 -5.54 4.02
CA GLN A 82 10.76 -4.63 2.94
C GLN A 82 10.76 -5.39 1.61
N VAL A 83 9.98 -4.94 0.63
CA VAL A 83 9.84 -5.62 -0.65
C VAL A 83 10.31 -4.71 -1.78
N LEU A 84 11.37 -5.13 -2.47
CA LEU A 84 11.92 -4.38 -3.59
C LEU A 84 11.48 -5.03 -4.92
N PRO A 85 11.20 -4.23 -5.96
CA PRO A 85 10.92 -4.79 -7.27
C PRO A 85 12.19 -5.42 -7.85
N LYS A 86 12.12 -6.72 -8.14
CA LYS A 86 13.19 -7.49 -8.78
C LYS A 86 12.79 -7.84 -10.22
N ASP A 87 13.69 -8.50 -10.94
CA ASP A 87 13.47 -8.85 -12.35
C ASP A 87 12.13 -9.56 -12.59
N VAL A 88 11.75 -10.47 -11.68
CA VAL A 88 10.49 -11.21 -11.79
C VAL A 88 9.29 -10.24 -11.72
N ALA A 89 9.36 -9.24 -10.84
CA ALA A 89 8.29 -8.24 -10.73
C ALA A 89 8.16 -7.41 -12.01
N ILE A 90 9.27 -7.04 -12.62
CA ILE A 90 9.26 -6.25 -13.86
C ILE A 90 8.67 -7.08 -15.01
N THR A 91 9.07 -8.34 -15.13
CA THR A 91 8.52 -9.24 -16.13
C THR A 91 7.01 -9.42 -15.95
N LEU A 92 6.57 -9.61 -14.71
CA LEU A 92 5.15 -9.74 -14.38
C LEU A 92 4.37 -8.44 -14.68
N PHE A 93 4.96 -7.31 -14.33
CA PHE A 93 4.39 -5.99 -14.64
C PHE A 93 4.13 -5.83 -16.14
N HIS A 94 5.12 -6.08 -16.99
CA HIS A 94 4.96 -6.00 -18.44
C HIS A 94 3.89 -6.98 -18.92
N SER A 95 3.91 -8.21 -18.43
CA SER A 95 2.93 -9.23 -18.78
C SER A 95 1.51 -8.82 -18.43
N TRP A 96 1.29 -8.31 -17.23
CA TRP A 96 -0.04 -7.91 -16.79
C TRP A 96 -0.56 -6.68 -17.53
N MET A 97 0.31 -5.69 -17.79
CA MET A 97 -0.09 -4.52 -18.56
C MET A 97 -0.60 -4.90 -19.94
N ARG A 98 0.06 -5.87 -20.61
CA ARG A 98 -0.37 -6.37 -21.92
C ARG A 98 -1.58 -7.28 -21.84
N ARG A 99 -1.56 -8.25 -20.93
CA ARG A 99 -2.62 -9.26 -20.79
C ARG A 99 -3.97 -8.64 -20.49
N TYR A 100 -4.01 -7.67 -19.59
CA TYR A 100 -5.24 -7.02 -19.18
C TYR A 100 -5.51 -5.71 -19.95
N GLN A 101 -4.67 -5.38 -20.92
CA GLN A 101 -4.80 -4.17 -21.77
C GLN A 101 -4.98 -2.90 -20.93
N LEU A 102 -4.14 -2.74 -19.91
CA LEU A 102 -4.24 -1.64 -18.96
C LEU A 102 -3.64 -0.35 -19.54
N GLY A 103 -4.26 0.78 -19.21
CA GLY A 103 -3.82 2.10 -19.65
C GLY A 103 -2.86 2.77 -18.68
N ARG A 104 -2.44 3.99 -19.03
CA ARG A 104 -1.42 4.75 -18.28
C ARG A 104 -1.79 4.98 -16.81
N LYS A 105 -3.06 5.11 -16.49
CA LYS A 105 -3.53 5.35 -15.12
C LYS A 105 -3.30 4.15 -14.20
N ARG A 106 -3.07 2.97 -14.77
CA ARG A 106 -2.91 1.73 -14.02
C ARG A 106 -1.45 1.30 -13.88
N VAL A 107 -0.51 2.07 -14.45
CA VAL A 107 0.91 1.69 -14.49
C VAL A 107 1.51 1.48 -13.09
N LEU A 108 1.31 2.46 -12.20
CA LEU A 108 1.92 2.40 -10.86
C LEU A 108 1.28 1.32 -9.99
N ASP A 109 -0.04 1.17 -10.04
CA ASP A 109 -0.75 0.14 -9.29
C ASP A 109 -0.36 -1.26 -9.78
N THR A 110 -0.18 -1.43 -11.09
CA THR A 110 0.23 -2.70 -11.67
C THR A 110 1.65 -3.06 -11.22
N LEU A 111 2.57 -2.09 -11.23
CA LEU A 111 3.92 -2.33 -10.73
C LEU A 111 3.93 -2.71 -9.24
N LEU A 112 3.12 -2.04 -8.44
CA LEU A 112 2.99 -2.37 -7.01
C LEU A 112 2.46 -3.79 -6.81
N ALA A 113 1.37 -4.12 -7.48
CA ALA A 113 0.78 -5.46 -7.42
C ALA A 113 1.76 -6.54 -7.85
N ALA A 114 2.47 -6.31 -8.95
CA ALA A 114 3.49 -7.23 -9.46
C ALA A 114 4.66 -7.40 -8.48
N THR A 115 5.07 -6.31 -7.83
CA THR A 115 6.14 -6.32 -6.83
C THR A 115 5.76 -7.21 -5.64
N TYR A 116 4.55 -7.05 -5.12
CA TYR A 116 4.07 -7.87 -4.01
C TYR A 116 3.89 -9.32 -4.44
N ARG A 117 3.25 -9.55 -5.57
CA ARG A 117 3.00 -10.93 -6.02
C ARG A 117 4.29 -11.69 -6.29
N ALA A 118 5.30 -11.04 -6.87
CA ALA A 118 6.62 -11.64 -7.11
C ALA A 118 7.36 -11.99 -5.82
N ALA A 119 6.98 -11.38 -4.70
CA ALA A 119 7.51 -11.67 -3.37
C ALA A 119 6.60 -12.64 -2.58
N ASP A 120 5.71 -13.35 -3.26
CA ASP A 120 4.75 -14.30 -2.69
C ASP A 120 3.75 -13.68 -1.70
N VAL A 121 3.51 -12.38 -1.83
CA VAL A 121 2.46 -11.68 -1.09
C VAL A 121 1.18 -11.76 -1.92
N THR A 122 0.13 -12.35 -1.34
CA THR A 122 -1.14 -12.61 -2.03
C THR A 122 -2.31 -11.80 -1.48
N SER A 123 -2.07 -10.97 -0.47
CA SER A 123 -3.08 -10.14 0.19
C SER A 123 -2.64 -8.68 0.17
N LEU A 124 -3.56 -7.77 -0.09
CA LEU A 124 -3.29 -6.33 -0.18
C LEU A 124 -4.27 -5.54 0.70
N LEU A 125 -3.74 -4.69 1.56
CA LEU A 125 -4.51 -3.73 2.34
C LEU A 125 -4.66 -2.44 1.53
N THR A 126 -5.88 -2.14 1.12
CA THR A 126 -6.16 -1.00 0.23
C THR A 126 -7.55 -0.44 0.47
N LEU A 127 -7.72 0.85 0.21
CA LEU A 127 -9.04 1.50 0.13
C LEU A 127 -9.59 1.50 -1.30
N ASN A 128 -8.76 1.10 -2.29
CA ASN A 128 -9.10 1.15 -3.71
C ASN A 128 -9.11 -0.26 -4.30
N ALA A 129 -9.83 -1.18 -3.67
CA ALA A 129 -9.88 -2.59 -4.07
C ALA A 129 -10.21 -2.76 -5.57
N THR A 130 -11.09 -1.94 -6.12
CA THR A 130 -11.48 -2.01 -7.53
C THR A 130 -10.32 -1.83 -8.50
N ASP A 131 -9.27 -1.10 -8.09
CA ASP A 131 -8.08 -0.89 -8.90
C ASP A 131 -7.17 -2.12 -8.98
N PHE A 132 -7.41 -3.10 -8.11
CA PHE A 132 -6.55 -4.29 -7.98
C PHE A 132 -7.28 -5.60 -8.28
N THR A 133 -8.61 -5.58 -8.44
CA THR A 133 -9.40 -6.81 -8.67
C THR A 133 -9.10 -7.50 -9.99
N VAL A 134 -8.52 -6.79 -10.95
CA VAL A 134 -8.08 -7.37 -12.22
C VAL A 134 -6.94 -8.39 -12.03
N PHE A 135 -6.19 -8.28 -10.95
CA PHE A 135 -5.09 -9.20 -10.64
C PHE A 135 -5.61 -10.36 -9.81
N ASP A 136 -5.99 -11.45 -10.46
CA ASP A 136 -6.64 -12.62 -9.83
C ASP A 136 -5.84 -13.24 -8.67
N GLU A 137 -4.52 -13.09 -8.69
CA GLU A 137 -3.63 -13.69 -7.70
C GLU A 137 -3.43 -12.81 -6.46
N LEU A 138 -4.14 -11.69 -6.36
CA LEU A 138 -4.01 -10.74 -5.27
C LEU A 138 -5.39 -10.45 -4.67
N SER A 139 -5.59 -10.85 -3.42
CA SER A 139 -6.84 -10.58 -2.69
C SER A 139 -6.75 -9.25 -1.97
N CYS A 140 -7.76 -8.42 -2.11
CA CYS A 140 -7.81 -7.11 -1.45
C CYS A 140 -8.61 -7.18 -0.16
N ILE A 141 -8.09 -6.53 0.90
CA ILE A 141 -8.78 -6.39 2.18
C ILE A 141 -9.03 -4.90 2.42
N PRO A 142 -10.21 -4.38 2.11
CA PRO A 142 -10.56 -3.01 2.46
C PRO A 142 -10.92 -2.90 3.95
N PRO A 143 -10.60 -1.78 4.61
CA PRO A 143 -10.86 -1.60 6.05
C PRO A 143 -12.32 -1.73 6.44
N LEU A 144 -13.24 -1.44 5.51
CA LEU A 144 -14.67 -1.42 5.76
C LEU A 144 -15.31 -2.82 5.78
N GLU A 145 -14.64 -3.85 5.29
CA GLU A 145 -15.19 -5.22 5.26
C GLU A 145 -14.95 -6.02 6.54
N ILE A 146 -14.23 -5.43 7.49
CA ILE A 146 -14.00 -6.07 8.80
C ILE A 146 -14.86 -5.37 9.84
N SER A 147 -16.09 -5.72 9.82
CA SER A 147 -17.04 -5.34 10.87
C SER A 147 -17.21 -6.49 11.87
#